data_1db4c9bd95909c3a1a16298d160b4ffd
#
_entry.id   1db4c9bd95909c3a1a16298d160b4ffd
#
_cell.length_a   1.000
_cell.length_b   1.000
_cell.length_c   1.000
_cell.angle_alpha   90.00
_cell.angle_beta   90.00
_cell.angle_gamma   90.00
#
_symmetry.space_group_name_H-M   'P 1'
#
loop_
_entity.id
_entity.type
_entity.pdbx_description
1 polymer ?
#
loop_
_entity_poly.entity_id
_entity_poly.type
_entity_poly.pdbx_seq_one_letter_code
_entity_poly.pdbx_strand_id
1 'polypeptide(L)'
;EGRSIVTNAEIHKGQLYVFNTDLKDFFPSIAQARVWKRLQIKPFNFPQPVANVLAGLCSMKETRKLEDGTMKDFYILPQGAPTSPIITNMICDKLDRRLAGLARRFGLHFTRYADDITFSSMHNVYQKNSEFRKELHRIICEQGFTLNEKKTRLQKLGSRQEVTGIIVSNKLNVSQKYVRDIRNILYIWDKYGYNSAYAKFFPKYKEEKGYVKKGNPDLINVLDGKLMYLKMVKGEDDSVYTRLHNKFIELVERAKDPKKTNQYGITYVETT
;
A
#
# COMPACT_ATOMS: atom_id res chain seq x y z
N GLU A 1 -5.56 15.95 4.38
CA GLU A 1 -5.07 15.53 5.70
C GLU A 1 -5.92 14.37 6.23
N GLY A 2 -5.34 13.45 7.01
CA GLY A 2 -6.03 12.33 7.65
C GLY A 2 -6.36 11.12 6.74
N ARG A 3 -5.96 11.11 5.48
CA ARG A 3 -6.18 9.97 4.58
C ARG A 3 -5.05 8.94 4.70
N SER A 4 -5.44 7.67 4.87
CA SER A 4 -4.53 6.54 5.03
C SER A 4 -5.09 5.31 4.32
N ILE A 5 -4.30 4.22 4.26
CA ILE A 5 -4.80 2.93 3.78
C ILE A 5 -5.97 2.41 4.62
N VAL A 6 -6.03 2.77 5.92
CA VAL A 6 -7.12 2.38 6.82
C VAL A 6 -8.40 3.15 6.47
N THR A 7 -8.32 4.48 6.32
CA THR A 7 -9.50 5.28 5.92
C THR A 7 -9.99 4.91 4.53
N ASN A 8 -9.08 4.48 3.64
CA ASN A 8 -9.44 3.94 2.33
C ASN A 8 -10.21 2.62 2.46
N ALA A 9 -9.73 1.69 3.28
CA ALA A 9 -10.35 0.39 3.50
C ALA A 9 -11.70 0.48 4.25
N GLU A 10 -11.84 1.42 5.20
CA GLU A 10 -13.06 1.60 6.02
C GLU A 10 -14.31 1.83 5.17
N ILE A 11 -14.18 2.53 4.04
CA ILE A 11 -15.29 2.81 3.10
C ILE A 11 -15.87 1.51 2.52
N HIS A 12 -15.07 0.45 2.42
CA HIS A 12 -15.45 -0.82 1.80
C HIS A 12 -15.79 -1.91 2.80
N LYS A 13 -15.82 -1.59 4.10
CA LYS A 13 -16.12 -2.52 5.18
C LYS A 13 -17.57 -3.04 5.07
N GLY A 14 -17.76 -4.36 5.26
CA GLY A 14 -19.07 -4.98 5.36
C GLY A 14 -19.83 -5.11 4.03
N GLN A 15 -19.19 -4.85 2.89
CA GLN A 15 -19.81 -4.97 1.58
C GLN A 15 -19.84 -6.43 1.09
N LEU A 16 -20.92 -6.82 0.38
CA LEU A 16 -21.02 -8.17 -0.19
C LEU A 16 -20.03 -8.41 -1.34
N TYR A 17 -19.74 -7.36 -2.10
CA TYR A 17 -18.87 -7.40 -3.26
C TYR A 17 -17.81 -6.31 -3.16
N VAL A 18 -16.56 -6.69 -3.34
CA VAL A 18 -15.41 -5.77 -3.43
C VAL A 18 -14.71 -6.05 -4.76
N PHE A 19 -14.69 -5.05 -5.62
CA PHE A 19 -14.08 -5.10 -6.93
C PHE A 19 -12.82 -4.23 -6.94
N ASN A 20 -11.68 -4.86 -7.15
CA ASN A 20 -10.39 -4.18 -7.24
C ASN A 20 -9.87 -4.24 -8.67
N THR A 21 -9.29 -3.15 -9.11
CA THR A 21 -8.56 -3.06 -10.36
C THR A 21 -7.37 -2.12 -10.21
N ASP A 22 -6.37 -2.29 -11.07
CA ASP A 22 -5.09 -1.59 -11.00
C ASP A 22 -4.83 -0.91 -12.35
N LEU A 23 -4.18 0.24 -12.34
CA LEU A 23 -3.77 0.94 -13.55
C LEU A 23 -2.38 0.46 -13.99
N LYS A 24 -2.29 -0.03 -15.24
CA LYS A 24 -1.03 -0.54 -15.77
C LYS A 24 -0.02 0.60 -15.93
N ASP A 25 1.22 0.35 -15.49
CA ASP A 25 2.36 1.28 -15.62
C ASP A 25 2.00 2.72 -15.19
N PHE A 26 1.31 2.86 -14.06
CA PHE A 26 0.64 4.09 -13.63
C PHE A 26 1.53 5.33 -13.68
N PHE A 27 2.66 5.33 -12.96
CA PHE A 27 3.58 6.48 -12.97
C PHE A 27 4.23 6.66 -14.33
N PRO A 28 4.81 5.63 -15.00
CA PRO A 28 5.41 5.76 -16.31
C PRO A 28 4.44 6.12 -17.44
N SER A 29 3.13 5.94 -17.25
CA SER A 29 2.11 6.35 -18.23
C SER A 29 1.87 7.85 -18.26
N ILE A 30 2.38 8.59 -17.27
CA ILE A 30 2.20 10.03 -17.16
C ILE A 30 3.42 10.76 -17.74
N ALA A 31 3.25 11.28 -18.97
CA ALA A 31 4.27 12.05 -19.64
C ALA A 31 4.47 13.43 -18.99
N GLN A 32 5.71 13.96 -19.02
CA GLN A 32 6.08 15.29 -18.57
C GLN A 32 5.17 16.39 -19.11
N ALA A 33 4.81 16.32 -20.39
CA ALA A 33 3.91 17.28 -21.02
C ALA A 33 2.54 17.37 -20.33
N ARG A 34 2.04 16.24 -19.79
CA ARG A 34 0.79 16.20 -19.04
C ARG A 34 0.93 16.87 -17.69
N VAL A 35 2.06 16.70 -17.01
CA VAL A 35 2.39 17.39 -15.75
C VAL A 35 2.47 18.89 -16.02
N TRP A 36 3.26 19.29 -17.01
CA TRP A 36 3.42 20.67 -17.43
C TRP A 36 2.10 21.38 -17.73
N LYS A 37 1.23 20.76 -18.50
CA LYS A 37 -0.10 21.29 -18.80
C LYS A 37 -0.97 21.41 -17.56
N ARG A 38 -0.92 20.42 -16.63
CA ARG A 38 -1.70 20.42 -15.40
C ARG A 38 -1.32 21.58 -14.47
N LEU A 39 -0.04 21.90 -14.40
CA LEU A 39 0.47 23.01 -13.57
C LEU A 39 0.00 24.39 -14.03
N GLN A 40 -0.28 24.57 -15.30
CA GLN A 40 -0.69 25.85 -15.89
C GLN A 40 -2.19 26.13 -15.82
N ILE A 41 -3.00 25.14 -15.51
CA ILE A 41 -4.47 25.28 -15.41
C ILE A 41 -4.91 25.33 -13.95
N LYS A 42 -6.14 25.85 -13.72
CA LYS A 42 -6.77 25.89 -12.38
C LYS A 42 -6.70 24.52 -11.68
N PRO A 43 -6.44 24.48 -10.36
CA PRO A 43 -6.29 25.63 -9.44
C PRO A 43 -4.88 26.22 -9.35
N PHE A 44 -3.88 25.63 -10.06
CA PHE A 44 -2.45 25.98 -9.90
C PHE A 44 -2.07 27.27 -10.63
N ASN A 45 -2.43 27.42 -11.90
CA ASN A 45 -2.19 28.61 -12.74
C ASN A 45 -0.72 29.10 -12.73
N PHE A 46 0.26 28.15 -12.67
CA PHE A 46 1.66 28.56 -12.73
C PHE A 46 2.02 29.15 -14.09
N PRO A 47 2.83 30.22 -14.14
CA PRO A 47 3.41 30.72 -15.38
C PRO A 47 4.22 29.64 -16.11
N GLN A 48 4.25 29.72 -17.43
CA GLN A 48 4.93 28.72 -18.26
C GLN A 48 6.40 28.42 -17.84
N PRO A 49 7.26 29.44 -17.52
CA PRO A 49 8.63 29.16 -17.11
C PRO A 49 8.70 28.31 -15.82
N VAL A 50 7.83 28.62 -14.84
CA VAL A 50 7.74 27.84 -13.58
C VAL A 50 7.27 26.42 -13.84
N ALA A 51 6.22 26.25 -14.65
CA ALA A 51 5.70 24.95 -15.02
C ALA A 51 6.74 24.09 -15.77
N ASN A 52 7.58 24.70 -16.61
CA ASN A 52 8.69 24.03 -17.30
C ASN A 52 9.69 23.43 -16.30
N VAL A 53 10.15 24.25 -15.35
CA VAL A 53 11.11 23.81 -14.32
C VAL A 53 10.53 22.71 -13.46
N LEU A 54 9.31 22.91 -12.92
CA LEU A 54 8.66 21.93 -12.05
C LEU A 54 8.41 20.60 -12.78
N ALA A 55 7.90 20.64 -14.00
CA ALA A 55 7.68 19.43 -14.77
C ALA A 55 8.99 18.70 -15.10
N GLY A 56 10.07 19.45 -15.37
CA GLY A 56 11.40 18.89 -15.58
C GLY A 56 11.94 18.19 -14.34
N LEU A 57 11.89 18.84 -13.18
CA LEU A 57 12.38 18.31 -11.91
C LEU A 57 11.61 17.06 -11.45
N CYS A 58 10.32 16.96 -11.80
CA CYS A 58 9.47 15.82 -11.43
C CYS A 58 9.51 14.66 -12.43
N SER A 59 10.25 14.77 -13.55
CA SER A 59 10.27 13.77 -14.61
C SER A 59 11.65 13.15 -14.75
N MET A 60 11.69 11.93 -15.25
CA MET A 60 12.93 11.25 -15.66
C MET A 60 12.88 10.87 -17.14
N LYS A 61 14.05 10.82 -17.75
CA LYS A 61 14.22 10.30 -19.12
C LYS A 61 14.17 8.78 -19.08
N GLU A 62 13.36 8.19 -19.93
CA GLU A 62 13.31 6.76 -20.19
C GLU A 62 13.41 6.50 -21.69
N THR A 63 14.40 5.72 -22.10
CA THR A 63 14.57 5.34 -23.50
C THR A 63 13.87 4.01 -23.76
N ARG A 64 12.91 3.97 -24.68
CA ARG A 64 12.16 2.78 -25.04
C ARG A 64 12.40 2.41 -26.51
N LYS A 65 12.47 1.12 -26.77
CA LYS A 65 12.48 0.59 -28.13
C LYS A 65 11.05 0.54 -28.66
N LEU A 66 10.80 1.18 -29.79
CA LEU A 66 9.51 1.16 -30.49
C LEU A 66 9.34 -0.14 -31.28
N GLU A 67 8.14 -0.39 -31.80
CA GLU A 67 7.82 -1.59 -32.61
C GLU A 67 8.63 -1.66 -33.89
N ASP A 68 8.99 -0.51 -34.45
CA ASP A 68 9.85 -0.38 -35.65
C ASP A 68 11.35 -0.59 -35.36
N GLY A 69 11.70 -0.88 -34.10
CA GLY A 69 13.08 -1.10 -33.66
C GLY A 69 13.85 0.17 -33.29
N THR A 70 13.29 1.38 -33.53
CA THR A 70 13.95 2.65 -33.16
C THR A 70 13.94 2.87 -31.64
N MET A 71 14.99 3.53 -31.14
CA MET A 71 15.08 3.95 -29.75
C MET A 71 14.53 5.37 -29.62
N LYS A 72 13.55 5.56 -28.73
CA LYS A 72 12.94 6.87 -28.49
C LYS A 72 12.97 7.23 -27.01
N ASP A 73 13.30 8.49 -26.75
CA ASP A 73 13.32 9.06 -25.41
C ASP A 73 11.94 9.59 -25.02
N PHE A 74 11.52 9.20 -23.82
CA PHE A 74 10.29 9.67 -23.18
C PHE A 74 10.66 10.33 -21.86
N TYR A 75 9.96 11.39 -21.52
CA TYR A 75 10.05 12.02 -20.21
C TYR A 75 8.77 11.70 -19.44
N ILE A 76 8.91 10.95 -18.37
CA ILE A 76 7.81 10.34 -17.61
C ILE A 76 7.96 10.57 -16.11
N LEU A 77 6.89 10.36 -15.35
CA LEU A 77 6.99 10.34 -13.88
C LEU A 77 7.74 9.09 -13.40
N PRO A 78 8.79 9.26 -12.57
CA PRO A 78 9.54 8.14 -12.04
C PRO A 78 8.75 7.38 -10.97
N GLN A 79 8.89 6.05 -10.99
CA GLN A 79 8.41 5.22 -9.88
C GLN A 79 9.39 5.35 -8.69
N GLY A 80 8.84 5.59 -7.49
CA GLY A 80 9.63 5.71 -6.26
C GLY A 80 10.12 7.12 -5.92
N ALA A 81 9.91 8.13 -6.78
CA ALA A 81 10.22 9.52 -6.42
C ALA A 81 9.17 10.07 -5.43
N PRO A 82 9.57 10.84 -4.41
CA PRO A 82 8.67 11.38 -3.40
C PRO A 82 7.63 12.37 -3.96
N THR A 83 7.89 12.97 -5.12
CA THR A 83 6.97 13.89 -5.81
C THR A 83 5.88 13.18 -6.61
N SER A 84 6.14 11.96 -7.09
CA SER A 84 5.24 11.24 -8.00
C SER A 84 3.84 11.01 -7.43
N PRO A 85 3.63 10.65 -6.14
CA PRO A 85 2.28 10.48 -5.58
C PRO A 85 1.45 11.77 -5.58
N ILE A 86 2.07 12.92 -5.29
CA ILE A 86 1.39 14.23 -5.29
C ILE A 86 1.00 14.61 -6.72
N ILE A 87 1.94 14.52 -7.66
CA ILE A 87 1.71 14.85 -9.06
C ILE A 87 0.62 13.97 -9.66
N THR A 88 0.63 12.66 -9.39
CA THR A 88 -0.42 11.75 -9.89
C THR A 88 -1.80 12.11 -9.35
N ASN A 89 -1.91 12.50 -8.08
CA ASN A 89 -3.19 12.96 -7.52
C ASN A 89 -3.69 14.23 -8.20
N MET A 90 -2.80 15.18 -8.50
CA MET A 90 -3.16 16.40 -9.25
C MET A 90 -3.66 16.09 -10.67
N ILE A 91 -3.07 15.09 -11.33
CA ILE A 91 -3.44 14.67 -12.68
C ILE A 91 -4.74 13.86 -12.68
N CYS A 92 -4.93 13.01 -11.69
CA CYS A 92 -6.07 12.11 -11.57
C CYS A 92 -7.35 12.79 -11.06
N ASP A 93 -7.35 14.08 -10.72
CA ASP A 93 -8.54 14.81 -10.24
C ASP A 93 -9.78 14.63 -11.17
N LYS A 94 -9.57 14.72 -12.48
CA LYS A 94 -10.66 14.50 -13.45
C LYS A 94 -11.09 13.04 -13.52
N LEU A 95 -10.13 12.11 -13.44
CA LEU A 95 -10.40 10.67 -13.36
C LEU A 95 -11.24 10.35 -12.13
N ASP A 96 -10.81 10.82 -10.96
CA ASP A 96 -11.49 10.57 -9.68
C ASP A 96 -12.91 11.08 -9.67
N ARG A 97 -13.15 12.30 -10.19
CA ARG A 97 -14.52 12.85 -10.32
C ARG A 97 -15.40 12.02 -11.23
N ARG A 98 -14.89 11.50 -12.35
CA ARG A 98 -15.64 10.66 -13.26
C ARG A 98 -15.94 9.29 -12.67
N LEU A 99 -14.96 8.66 -11.99
CA LEU A 99 -15.15 7.38 -11.30
C LEU A 99 -16.11 7.50 -10.12
N ALA A 100 -16.06 8.61 -9.38
CA ALA A 100 -17.05 8.90 -8.34
C ALA A 100 -18.47 9.10 -8.93
N GLY A 101 -18.57 9.71 -10.11
CA GLY A 101 -19.83 9.81 -10.85
C GLY A 101 -20.37 8.44 -11.28
N LEU A 102 -19.48 7.58 -11.80
CA LEU A 102 -19.80 6.19 -12.14
C LEU A 102 -20.29 5.42 -10.91
N ALA A 103 -19.57 5.53 -9.79
CA ALA A 103 -19.96 4.90 -8.53
C ALA A 103 -21.36 5.32 -8.07
N ARG A 104 -21.67 6.62 -8.09
CA ARG A 104 -23.00 7.14 -7.74
C ARG A 104 -24.10 6.59 -8.65
N ARG A 105 -23.85 6.54 -9.97
CA ARG A 105 -24.80 6.00 -10.93
C ARG A 105 -25.21 4.55 -10.65
N PHE A 106 -24.27 3.75 -10.18
CA PHE A 106 -24.47 2.33 -9.89
C PHE A 106 -24.66 2.02 -8.38
N GLY A 107 -24.76 3.02 -7.50
CA GLY A 107 -24.95 2.84 -6.06
C GLY A 107 -23.76 2.12 -5.39
N LEU A 108 -22.53 2.50 -5.76
CA LEU A 108 -21.29 1.88 -5.29
C LEU A 108 -20.50 2.82 -4.38
N HIS A 109 -19.74 2.25 -3.46
CA HIS A 109 -18.61 2.95 -2.84
C HIS A 109 -17.40 2.93 -3.78
N PHE A 110 -16.62 4.00 -3.79
CA PHE A 110 -15.43 4.15 -4.63
C PHE A 110 -14.28 4.77 -3.85
N THR A 111 -13.11 4.21 -4.03
CA THR A 111 -11.86 4.83 -3.61
C THR A 111 -10.74 4.56 -4.63
N ARG A 112 -9.72 5.44 -4.63
CA ARG A 112 -8.45 5.21 -5.32
C ARG A 112 -7.29 5.47 -4.37
N TYR A 113 -6.34 4.56 -4.35
CA TYR A 113 -5.07 4.70 -3.66
C TYR A 113 -3.95 4.47 -4.68
N ALA A 114 -3.30 5.56 -5.13
CA ALA A 114 -2.36 5.56 -6.27
C ALA A 114 -2.98 4.93 -7.53
N ASP A 115 -2.48 3.79 -7.94
CA ASP A 115 -2.94 2.97 -9.07
C ASP A 115 -4.09 2.01 -8.72
N ASP A 116 -4.24 1.67 -7.43
CA ASP A 116 -5.31 0.79 -6.95
C ASP A 116 -6.67 1.50 -6.92
N ILE A 117 -7.62 0.99 -7.68
CA ILE A 117 -9.01 1.45 -7.74
C ILE A 117 -9.90 0.38 -7.13
N THR A 118 -10.72 0.77 -6.16
CA THR A 118 -11.65 -0.13 -5.49
C THR A 118 -13.08 0.39 -5.59
N PHE A 119 -13.98 -0.51 -5.98
CA PHE A 119 -15.43 -0.33 -5.87
C PHE A 119 -16.01 -1.40 -4.96
N SER A 120 -17.08 -1.07 -4.23
CA SER A 120 -17.78 -2.06 -3.42
C SER A 120 -19.27 -1.77 -3.31
N SER A 121 -20.05 -2.81 -3.06
CA SER A 121 -21.52 -2.70 -2.97
C SER A 121 -22.15 -3.94 -2.35
N MET A 122 -23.45 -3.79 -2.01
CA MET A 122 -24.31 -4.90 -1.58
C MET A 122 -24.89 -5.71 -2.75
N HIS A 123 -24.74 -5.25 -3.99
CA HIS A 123 -25.26 -5.90 -5.19
C HIS A 123 -24.17 -6.09 -6.25
N ASN A 124 -24.36 -7.06 -7.15
CA ASN A 124 -23.34 -7.42 -8.13
C ASN A 124 -23.58 -6.76 -9.48
N VAL A 125 -22.79 -5.75 -9.82
CA VAL A 125 -22.76 -5.08 -11.13
C VAL A 125 -21.44 -5.34 -11.90
N TYR A 126 -20.59 -6.20 -11.39
CA TYR A 126 -19.18 -6.34 -11.81
C TYR A 126 -18.93 -7.43 -12.88
N GLN A 127 -19.97 -7.98 -13.50
CA GLN A 127 -19.84 -9.00 -14.55
C GLN A 127 -19.05 -8.44 -15.74
N LYS A 128 -18.29 -9.31 -16.42
CA LYS A 128 -17.38 -8.91 -17.50
C LYS A 128 -18.03 -8.04 -18.59
N ASN A 129 -19.29 -8.34 -18.94
CA ASN A 129 -20.01 -7.63 -20.01
C ASN A 129 -20.98 -6.58 -19.49
N SER A 130 -20.95 -6.26 -18.18
CA SER A 130 -21.86 -5.30 -17.58
C SER A 130 -21.62 -3.87 -18.10
N GLU A 131 -22.65 -3.04 -18.05
CA GLU A 131 -22.56 -1.63 -18.38
C GLU A 131 -21.52 -0.91 -17.49
N PHE A 132 -21.46 -1.26 -16.21
CA PHE A 132 -20.45 -0.75 -15.30
C PHE A 132 -19.02 -0.98 -15.82
N ARG A 133 -18.71 -2.21 -16.26
CA ARG A 133 -17.35 -2.55 -16.75
C ARG A 133 -17.03 -1.82 -18.05
N LYS A 134 -17.99 -1.67 -18.95
CA LYS A 134 -17.82 -0.92 -20.21
C LYS A 134 -17.54 0.55 -19.93
N GLU A 135 -18.32 1.17 -19.05
CA GLU A 135 -18.13 2.58 -18.68
C GLU A 135 -16.83 2.80 -17.91
N LEU A 136 -16.48 1.92 -16.98
CA LEU A 136 -15.21 1.97 -16.27
C LEU A 136 -14.03 1.96 -17.26
N HIS A 137 -14.02 1.02 -18.19
CA HIS A 137 -12.98 0.92 -19.21
C HIS A 137 -12.91 2.20 -20.06
N ARG A 138 -14.07 2.69 -20.53
CA ARG A 138 -14.16 3.93 -21.33
C ARG A 138 -13.58 5.12 -20.57
N ILE A 139 -13.96 5.31 -19.29
CA ILE A 139 -13.47 6.42 -18.47
C ILE A 139 -11.93 6.35 -18.31
N ILE A 140 -11.40 5.17 -18.02
CA ILE A 140 -9.96 4.94 -17.84
C ILE A 140 -9.18 5.27 -19.13
N CYS A 141 -9.64 4.73 -20.27
CA CYS A 141 -9.00 4.97 -21.57
C CYS A 141 -9.05 6.45 -21.98
N GLU A 142 -10.19 7.12 -21.83
CA GLU A 142 -10.33 8.55 -22.12
C GLU A 142 -9.47 9.45 -21.25
N GLN A 143 -9.06 8.97 -20.07
CA GLN A 143 -8.09 9.65 -19.20
C GLN A 143 -6.64 9.23 -19.48
N GLY A 144 -6.38 8.48 -20.55
CA GLY A 144 -5.03 8.09 -21.00
C GLY A 144 -4.37 7.06 -20.08
N PHE A 145 -5.17 6.21 -19.42
CA PHE A 145 -4.69 5.09 -18.63
C PHE A 145 -5.18 3.76 -19.20
N THR A 146 -4.56 2.67 -18.77
CA THR A 146 -4.91 1.31 -19.17
C THR A 146 -5.19 0.47 -17.93
N LEU A 147 -6.27 -0.32 -17.93
CA LEU A 147 -6.56 -1.28 -16.86
C LEU A 147 -5.61 -2.47 -16.91
N ASN A 148 -5.20 -2.91 -15.74
CA ASN A 148 -4.47 -4.16 -15.58
C ASN A 148 -5.46 -5.31 -15.35
N GLU A 149 -5.94 -5.90 -16.44
CA GLU A 149 -6.94 -6.98 -16.37
C GLU A 149 -6.44 -8.20 -15.57
N LYS A 150 -5.13 -8.47 -15.55
CA LYS A 150 -4.54 -9.59 -14.79
C LYS A 150 -4.65 -9.40 -13.28
N LYS A 151 -4.65 -8.16 -12.81
CA LYS A 151 -4.82 -7.81 -11.39
C LYS A 151 -6.27 -7.48 -11.02
N THR A 152 -7.16 -7.36 -12.02
CA THR A 152 -8.58 -7.09 -11.77
C THR A 152 -9.26 -8.29 -11.16
N ARG A 153 -9.89 -8.09 -9.98
CA ARG A 153 -10.52 -9.16 -9.22
C ARG A 153 -11.83 -8.72 -8.57
N LEU A 154 -12.78 -9.64 -8.53
CA LEU A 154 -14.03 -9.51 -7.76
C LEU A 154 -13.97 -10.45 -6.56
N GLN A 155 -14.06 -9.88 -5.37
CA GLN A 155 -14.08 -10.60 -4.11
C GLN A 155 -15.51 -10.56 -3.55
N LYS A 156 -16.05 -11.72 -3.19
CA LYS A 156 -17.42 -11.87 -2.67
C LYS A 156 -17.39 -12.14 -1.17
N LEU A 157 -18.50 -11.85 -0.49
CA LEU A 157 -18.68 -12.29 0.90
C LEU A 157 -18.49 -13.81 0.99
N GLY A 158 -17.83 -14.27 2.05
CA GLY A 158 -17.40 -15.69 2.21
C GLY A 158 -16.00 -15.96 1.69
N SER A 159 -15.43 -15.07 0.85
CA SER A 159 -14.01 -15.08 0.51
C SER A 159 -13.27 -13.95 1.26
N ARG A 160 -11.94 -14.00 1.27
CA ARG A 160 -11.12 -12.92 1.83
C ARG A 160 -11.26 -11.67 0.96
N GLN A 161 -11.98 -10.66 1.48
CA GLN A 161 -12.06 -9.34 0.87
C GLN A 161 -10.94 -8.45 1.40
N GLU A 162 -10.18 -7.86 0.49
CA GLU A 162 -8.99 -7.07 0.83
C GLU A 162 -8.91 -5.80 -0.01
N VAL A 163 -8.63 -4.68 0.65
CA VAL A 163 -8.41 -3.36 0.03
C VAL A 163 -7.10 -2.80 0.57
N THR A 164 -6.17 -2.43 -0.31
CA THR A 164 -4.83 -1.91 0.06
C THR A 164 -4.11 -2.73 1.14
N GLY A 165 -4.24 -4.08 1.09
CA GLY A 165 -3.60 -4.98 2.07
C GLY A 165 -4.38 -5.18 3.37
N ILE A 166 -5.52 -4.50 3.55
CA ILE A 166 -6.37 -4.61 4.74
C ILE A 166 -7.61 -5.44 4.43
N ILE A 167 -7.95 -6.39 5.32
CA ILE A 167 -9.17 -7.19 5.22
C ILE A 167 -10.35 -6.33 5.63
N VAL A 168 -11.39 -6.27 4.76
CA VAL A 168 -12.55 -5.37 4.90
C VAL A 168 -13.87 -6.13 5.17
N SER A 169 -13.81 -7.25 5.84
CA SER A 169 -15.01 -7.99 6.29
C SER A 169 -15.85 -7.14 7.26
N ASN A 170 -16.52 -7.73 8.23
CA ASN A 170 -17.34 -7.00 9.22
C ASN A 170 -16.53 -5.99 10.05
N LYS A 171 -15.23 -6.25 10.24
CA LYS A 171 -14.26 -5.35 10.88
C LYS A 171 -13.00 -5.29 10.05
N LEU A 172 -12.30 -4.16 10.08
CA LEU A 172 -10.96 -4.09 9.51
C LEU A 172 -10.03 -5.06 10.23
N ASN A 173 -9.22 -5.76 9.47
CA ASN A 173 -8.31 -6.75 10.02
C ASN A 173 -7.05 -6.89 9.16
N VAL A 174 -6.04 -7.51 9.74
CA VAL A 174 -4.84 -7.96 9.02
C VAL A 174 -4.94 -9.46 8.74
N SER A 175 -4.07 -9.98 7.85
CA SER A 175 -4.06 -11.41 7.57
C SER A 175 -3.70 -12.23 8.83
N GLN A 176 -4.28 -13.41 8.97
CA GLN A 176 -3.92 -14.34 10.05
C GLN A 176 -2.43 -14.69 10.06
N LYS A 177 -1.82 -14.76 8.86
CA LYS A 177 -0.37 -14.97 8.72
C LYS A 177 0.41 -13.84 9.39
N TYR A 178 -0.01 -12.58 9.23
CA TYR A 178 0.64 -11.42 9.83
C TYR A 178 0.67 -11.51 11.36
N VAL A 179 -0.47 -11.79 11.99
CA VAL A 179 -0.59 -11.95 13.44
C VAL A 179 0.22 -13.16 13.94
N ARG A 180 0.14 -14.28 13.22
CA ARG A 180 0.86 -15.50 13.55
C ARG A 180 2.37 -15.31 13.48
N ASP A 181 2.87 -14.57 12.51
CA ASP A 181 4.30 -14.30 12.38
C ASP A 181 4.82 -13.48 13.58
N ILE A 182 4.10 -12.44 13.99
CA ILE A 182 4.45 -11.67 15.21
C ILE A 182 4.44 -12.59 16.44
N ARG A 183 3.36 -13.33 16.65
CA ARG A 183 3.19 -14.25 17.78
C ARG A 183 4.31 -15.27 17.86
N ASN A 184 4.69 -15.87 16.75
CA ASN A 184 5.74 -16.88 16.69
C ASN A 184 7.11 -16.29 17.08
N ILE A 185 7.45 -15.11 16.61
CA ILE A 185 8.72 -14.47 16.95
C ILE A 185 8.75 -14.10 18.44
N LEU A 186 7.67 -13.51 18.97
CA LEU A 186 7.57 -13.20 20.41
C LEU A 186 7.64 -14.46 21.26
N TYR A 187 7.01 -15.57 20.85
CA TYR A 187 7.10 -16.85 21.54
C TYR A 187 8.53 -17.42 21.56
N ILE A 188 9.22 -17.38 20.42
CA ILE A 188 10.62 -17.85 20.34
C ILE A 188 11.52 -16.99 21.21
N TRP A 189 11.32 -15.67 21.20
CA TRP A 189 12.07 -14.74 22.04
C TRP A 189 11.86 -15.04 23.53
N ASP A 190 10.61 -15.19 23.94
CA ASP A 190 10.26 -15.50 25.33
C ASP A 190 10.88 -16.81 25.82
N LYS A 191 10.83 -17.87 25.00
CA LYS A 191 11.19 -19.23 25.40
C LYS A 191 12.66 -19.57 25.18
N TYR A 192 13.27 -19.04 24.12
CA TYR A 192 14.61 -19.43 23.68
C TYR A 192 15.59 -18.24 23.56
N GLY A 193 15.17 -17.05 23.97
CA GLY A 193 15.97 -15.83 23.98
C GLY A 193 16.00 -15.08 22.65
N TYR A 194 16.54 -13.85 22.73
CA TYR A 194 16.58 -12.90 21.60
C TYR A 194 17.33 -13.45 20.39
N ASN A 195 18.52 -14.06 20.62
CA ASN A 195 19.36 -14.57 19.54
C ASN A 195 18.65 -15.65 18.71
N SER A 196 17.88 -16.54 19.38
CA SER A 196 17.10 -17.59 18.71
C SER A 196 15.95 -16.98 17.88
N ALA A 197 15.28 -15.95 18.43
CA ALA A 197 14.26 -15.20 17.71
C ALA A 197 14.82 -14.48 16.49
N TYR A 198 15.98 -13.84 16.65
CA TYR A 198 16.68 -13.15 15.57
C TYR A 198 17.12 -14.12 14.45
N ALA A 199 17.71 -15.25 14.81
CA ALA A 199 18.12 -16.28 13.85
C ALA A 199 16.94 -16.81 13.01
N LYS A 200 15.74 -16.90 13.60
CA LYS A 200 14.51 -17.29 12.89
C LYS A 200 13.92 -16.17 12.03
N PHE A 201 14.03 -14.93 12.49
CA PHE A 201 13.50 -13.74 11.84
C PHE A 201 14.30 -13.33 10.61
N PHE A 202 15.64 -13.24 10.74
CA PHE A 202 16.49 -12.59 9.76
C PHE A 202 16.47 -13.21 8.36
N PRO A 203 16.55 -14.54 8.17
CA PRO A 203 16.50 -15.15 6.84
C PRO A 203 15.21 -14.81 6.09
N LYS A 204 14.06 -14.90 6.79
CA LYS A 204 12.75 -14.57 6.22
C LYS A 204 12.61 -13.09 5.87
N TYR A 205 13.13 -12.21 6.73
CA TYR A 205 13.14 -10.77 6.48
C TYR A 205 13.97 -10.42 5.25
N LYS A 206 15.15 -11.05 5.11
CA LYS A 206 16.05 -10.86 3.95
C LYS A 206 15.37 -11.32 2.65
N GLU A 207 14.70 -12.46 2.67
CA GLU A 207 13.94 -12.98 1.53
C GLU A 207 12.79 -12.02 1.13
N GLU A 208 11.99 -11.55 2.09
CA GLU A 208 10.84 -10.67 1.84
C GLU A 208 11.25 -9.26 1.37
N LYS A 209 12.39 -8.74 1.85
CA LYS A 209 12.87 -7.38 1.53
C LYS A 209 13.86 -7.33 0.37
N GLY A 210 14.45 -8.46 -0.01
CA GLY A 210 15.45 -8.59 -1.05
C GLY A 210 16.79 -7.95 -0.67
N TYR A 211 16.84 -6.64 -0.51
CA TYR A 211 18.03 -5.88 -0.17
C TYR A 211 17.90 -5.17 1.19
N VAL A 212 18.87 -5.38 2.07
CA VAL A 212 18.98 -4.69 3.37
C VAL A 212 20.08 -3.64 3.26
N LYS A 213 19.72 -2.38 3.20
CA LYS A 213 20.57 -1.27 2.76
C LYS A 213 21.72 -0.92 3.72
N LYS A 214 21.57 -1.10 5.02
CA LYS A 214 22.59 -0.78 6.03
C LYS A 214 22.52 -1.76 7.20
N GLY A 215 23.45 -2.70 7.22
CA GLY A 215 23.57 -3.65 8.32
C GLY A 215 22.35 -4.56 8.52
N ASN A 216 22.37 -5.30 9.60
CA ASN A 216 21.28 -6.18 9.96
C ASN A 216 20.13 -5.38 10.58
N PRO A 217 18.85 -5.66 10.22
CA PRO A 217 17.71 -4.99 10.82
C PRO A 217 17.60 -5.32 12.30
N ASP A 218 17.34 -4.34 13.13
CA ASP A 218 17.01 -4.57 14.54
C ASP A 218 15.63 -5.22 14.65
N LEU A 219 15.55 -6.39 15.28
CA LEU A 219 14.32 -7.13 15.47
C LEU A 219 13.30 -6.35 16.33
N ILE A 220 13.77 -5.61 17.33
CA ILE A 220 12.90 -4.80 18.21
C ILE A 220 12.19 -3.74 17.38
N ASN A 221 12.93 -2.97 16.59
CA ASN A 221 12.37 -1.93 15.73
C ASN A 221 11.40 -2.49 14.68
N VAL A 222 11.69 -3.66 14.11
CA VAL A 222 10.81 -4.31 13.13
C VAL A 222 9.52 -4.82 13.79
N LEU A 223 9.61 -5.40 14.98
CA LEU A 223 8.43 -5.86 15.74
C LEU A 223 7.57 -4.68 16.19
N ASP A 224 8.17 -3.61 16.67
CA ASP A 224 7.47 -2.38 17.04
C ASP A 224 6.69 -1.82 15.85
N GLY A 225 7.34 -1.65 14.71
CA GLY A 225 6.66 -1.22 13.48
C GLY A 225 5.52 -2.15 13.05
N LYS A 226 5.67 -3.47 13.22
CA LYS A 226 4.59 -4.44 12.94
C LYS A 226 3.43 -4.31 13.94
N LEU A 227 3.71 -4.07 15.20
CA LEU A 227 2.67 -3.85 16.23
C LEU A 227 1.97 -2.51 16.02
N MET A 228 2.69 -1.45 15.66
CA MET A 228 2.10 -0.16 15.29
C MET A 228 1.16 -0.28 14.06
N TYR A 229 1.54 -1.06 13.05
CA TYR A 229 0.64 -1.35 11.93
C TYR A 229 -0.60 -2.13 12.38
N LEU A 230 -0.45 -3.11 13.27
CA LEU A 230 -1.56 -3.88 13.83
C LEU A 230 -2.52 -2.96 14.61
N LYS A 231 -1.99 -2.05 15.44
CA LYS A 231 -2.74 -1.01 16.16
C LYS A 231 -3.50 -0.11 15.20
N MET A 232 -2.84 0.37 14.15
CA MET A 232 -3.44 1.25 13.15
C MET A 232 -4.65 0.61 12.45
N VAL A 233 -4.59 -0.69 12.16
CA VAL A 233 -5.66 -1.40 11.44
C VAL A 233 -6.79 -1.85 12.37
N LYS A 234 -6.48 -2.37 13.54
CA LYS A 234 -7.46 -3.01 14.44
C LYS A 234 -7.96 -2.11 15.57
N GLY A 235 -7.27 -1.02 15.83
CA GLY A 235 -7.52 -0.12 16.97
C GLY A 235 -6.69 -0.47 18.20
N GLU A 236 -6.60 0.50 19.10
CA GLU A 236 -5.83 0.39 20.34
C GLU A 236 -6.43 -0.61 21.33
N ASP A 237 -7.76 -0.69 21.38
CA ASP A 237 -8.51 -1.56 22.29
C ASP A 237 -8.65 -3.02 21.79
N ASP A 238 -8.06 -3.36 20.63
CA ASP A 238 -8.12 -4.72 20.12
C ASP A 238 -7.35 -5.70 21.03
N SER A 239 -8.04 -6.74 21.50
CA SER A 239 -7.47 -7.72 22.44
C SER A 239 -6.24 -8.47 21.93
N VAL A 240 -6.14 -8.66 20.59
CA VAL A 240 -4.98 -9.31 19.97
C VAL A 240 -3.79 -8.36 19.95
N TYR A 241 -4.02 -7.09 19.60
CA TYR A 241 -2.99 -6.05 19.64
C TYR A 241 -2.47 -5.90 21.08
N THR A 242 -3.36 -5.63 22.05
CA THR A 242 -3.00 -5.40 23.45
C THR A 242 -2.17 -6.53 24.03
N ARG A 243 -2.60 -7.79 23.80
CA ARG A 243 -1.86 -8.96 24.30
C ARG A 243 -0.46 -9.08 23.68
N LEU A 244 -0.32 -8.88 22.36
CA LEU A 244 0.97 -9.00 21.68
C LEU A 244 1.89 -7.83 22.03
N HIS A 245 1.36 -6.63 22.16
CA HIS A 245 2.10 -5.44 22.54
C HIS A 245 2.60 -5.54 23.98
N ASN A 246 1.76 -5.94 24.94
CA ASN A 246 2.18 -6.13 26.33
C ASN A 246 3.30 -7.18 26.43
N LYS A 247 3.16 -8.30 25.69
CA LYS A 247 4.23 -9.30 25.65
C LYS A 247 5.53 -8.77 25.05
N PHE A 248 5.45 -7.95 24.01
CA PHE A 248 6.60 -7.29 23.41
C PHE A 248 7.30 -6.35 24.41
N ILE A 249 6.55 -5.49 25.11
CA ILE A 249 7.12 -4.57 26.11
C ILE A 249 7.80 -5.36 27.24
N GLU A 250 7.15 -6.40 27.78
CA GLU A 250 7.74 -7.27 28.81
C GLU A 250 9.11 -7.84 28.36
N LEU A 251 9.20 -8.31 27.10
CA LEU A 251 10.42 -8.89 26.57
C LEU A 251 11.52 -7.84 26.35
N VAL A 252 11.17 -6.64 25.91
CA VAL A 252 12.11 -5.53 25.75
C VAL A 252 12.66 -5.08 27.11
N GLU A 253 11.80 -4.96 28.13
CA GLU A 253 12.23 -4.60 29.49
C GLU A 253 13.13 -5.69 30.11
N ARG A 254 12.78 -6.96 29.91
CA ARG A 254 13.61 -8.10 30.35
C ARG A 254 14.98 -8.09 29.68
N ALA A 255 15.05 -7.72 28.39
CA ALA A 255 16.32 -7.63 27.67
C ALA A 255 17.22 -6.48 28.14
N LYS A 256 16.64 -5.41 28.68
CA LYS A 256 17.39 -4.27 29.25
C LYS A 256 17.90 -4.51 30.67
N ASP A 257 17.36 -5.50 31.40
CA ASP A 257 17.76 -5.83 32.75
C ASP A 257 18.60 -7.12 32.80
N PRO A 258 19.94 -7.03 32.93
CA PRO A 258 20.83 -8.21 32.93
C PRO A 258 20.55 -9.18 34.10
N LYS A 259 19.90 -8.73 35.17
CA LYS A 259 19.56 -9.55 36.35
C LYS A 259 18.30 -10.41 36.14
N LYS A 260 17.52 -10.17 35.12
CA LYS A 260 16.33 -10.96 34.76
C LYS A 260 16.59 -11.96 33.63
N THR A 261 17.79 -12.51 33.58
CA THR A 261 18.13 -13.62 32.67
C THR A 261 17.22 -14.81 32.98
N ASN A 262 16.65 -15.42 31.93
CA ASN A 262 15.82 -16.62 32.10
C ASN A 262 16.70 -17.81 32.57
N GLN A 263 16.06 -18.84 33.12
CA GLN A 263 16.66 -20.06 33.67
C GLN A 263 17.56 -20.87 32.68
N TYR A 264 17.80 -20.38 31.47
CA TYR A 264 18.65 -21.00 30.44
C TYR A 264 20.00 -20.30 30.23
N GLY A 265 20.40 -19.35 31.11
CA GLY A 265 21.77 -18.80 31.19
C GLY A 265 22.25 -18.00 29.96
N ILE A 266 21.38 -17.47 29.14
CA ILE A 266 21.77 -16.72 27.96
C ILE A 266 22.02 -15.25 28.34
N THR A 267 23.31 -14.87 28.39
CA THR A 267 23.73 -13.48 28.61
C THR A 267 23.59 -12.68 27.31
N TYR A 268 22.96 -11.52 27.41
CA TYR A 268 22.89 -10.57 26.29
C TYR A 268 24.23 -9.83 26.19
N VAL A 269 24.90 -9.93 25.06
CA VAL A 269 26.09 -9.12 24.77
C VAL A 269 25.60 -7.81 24.15
N GLU A 270 25.85 -6.69 24.82
CA GLU A 270 25.71 -5.37 24.23
C GLU A 270 26.65 -5.26 23.03
N THR A 271 26.10 -5.07 21.83
CA THR A 271 26.89 -4.64 20.68
C THR A 271 26.92 -3.12 20.72
N THR A 272 28.08 -2.58 21.15
CA THR A 272 28.51 -1.19 20.96
C THR A 272 28.52 -0.80 19.49
#